data_f038d2770091925cbaf4bacd67c58a39
#
_entry.id   f038d2770091925cbaf4bacd67c58a39
#
_cell.length_a   1.000
_cell.length_b   1.000
_cell.length_c   1.000
_cell.angle_alpha   90.00
_cell.angle_beta   90.00
_cell.angle_gamma   90.00
#
_symmetry.space_group_name_H-M   'P 1'
#
loop_
_entity.id
_entity.type
_entity.pdbx_description
1 polymer ?
#
loop_
_entity_poly.entity_id
_entity_poly.type
_entity_poly.pdbx_seq_one_letter_code
_entity_poly.pdbx_strand_id
1 'polypeptide(L)'
;MNYGRLAAAAVAAAVVDMIYGFVVYGMLLQGQFNQYRAIYRPPEDMSYMLYLMLGILIGTFTATYIYAKGYEGGAGAVEGARFGACIGVFVGAYIGLVNYAVMNLGRRIVLSVGAAGFIEWIVLGIVIGAVYKPSSVAAPRRAAGV
;
A
#
# COMPACT_ATOMS: atom_id res chain seq x y z
N MET A 1 7.56 16.39 11.90
CA MET A 1 6.56 15.63 11.11
C MET A 1 5.35 16.53 10.87
N ASN A 2 4.85 16.60 9.64
CA ASN A 2 3.68 17.43 9.30
C ASN A 2 2.42 16.53 9.28
N TYR A 3 1.61 16.58 10.33
CA TYR A 3 0.43 15.73 10.50
C TYR A 3 -0.67 16.00 9.46
N GLY A 4 -0.84 17.26 9.02
CA GLY A 4 -1.80 17.58 7.98
C GLY A 4 -1.45 16.94 6.63
N ARG A 5 -0.17 16.99 6.24
CA ARG A 5 0.30 16.32 5.02
C ARG A 5 0.29 14.80 5.15
N LEU A 6 0.57 14.27 6.36
CA LEU A 6 0.45 12.85 6.63
C LEU A 6 -0.98 12.37 6.41
N ALA A 7 -1.97 13.07 6.98
CA ALA A 7 -3.37 12.71 6.80
C ALA A 7 -3.79 12.82 5.31
N ALA A 8 -3.38 13.90 4.62
CA ALA A 8 -3.67 14.05 3.20
C ALA A 8 -3.05 12.94 2.34
N ALA A 9 -1.79 12.56 2.61
CA ALA A 9 -1.12 11.48 1.91
C ALA A 9 -1.77 10.12 2.16
N ALA A 10 -2.16 9.83 3.43
CA ALA A 10 -2.83 8.60 3.79
C ALA A 10 -4.21 8.48 3.13
N VAL A 11 -5.00 9.55 3.12
CA VAL A 11 -6.31 9.57 2.46
C VAL A 11 -6.16 9.42 0.94
N ALA A 12 -5.21 10.13 0.32
CA ALA A 12 -4.94 9.98 -1.11
C ALA A 12 -4.53 8.54 -1.45
N ALA A 13 -3.66 7.91 -0.64
CA ALA A 13 -3.28 6.52 -0.80
C ALA A 13 -4.48 5.58 -0.64
N ALA A 14 -5.35 5.80 0.36
CA ALA A 14 -6.55 4.99 0.56
C ALA A 14 -7.52 5.06 -0.64
N VAL A 15 -7.70 6.24 -1.23
CA VAL A 15 -8.54 6.40 -2.44
C VAL A 15 -7.94 5.63 -3.61
N VAL A 16 -6.63 5.74 -3.82
CA VAL A 16 -5.94 5.01 -4.90
C VAL A 16 -5.98 3.50 -4.67
N ASP A 17 -5.84 3.04 -3.43
CA ASP A 17 -5.95 1.64 -3.03
C ASP A 17 -7.34 1.08 -3.34
N MET A 18 -8.40 1.81 -2.98
CA MET A 18 -9.78 1.40 -3.32
C MET A 18 -10.01 1.28 -4.82
N ILE A 19 -9.50 2.25 -5.61
CA ILE A 19 -9.60 2.21 -7.08
C ILE A 19 -8.81 1.02 -7.64
N TYR A 20 -7.58 0.84 -7.17
CA TYR A 20 -6.72 -0.28 -7.58
C TYR A 20 -7.38 -1.62 -7.23
N GLY A 21 -7.85 -1.75 -5.99
CA GLY A 21 -8.52 -2.96 -5.51
C GLY A 21 -9.75 -3.32 -6.34
N PHE A 22 -10.60 -2.34 -6.64
CA PHE A 22 -11.76 -2.53 -7.49
C PHE A 22 -11.37 -3.02 -8.91
N VAL A 23 -10.42 -2.35 -9.54
CA VAL A 23 -10.01 -2.69 -10.92
C VAL A 23 -9.26 -4.03 -10.96
N VAL A 24 -8.26 -4.20 -10.12
CA VAL A 24 -7.36 -5.35 -10.21
C VAL A 24 -7.98 -6.59 -9.58
N TYR A 25 -8.43 -6.51 -8.34
CA TYR A 25 -9.00 -7.67 -7.64
C TYR A 25 -10.47 -7.89 -8.00
N GLY A 26 -11.26 -6.81 -8.11
CA GLY A 26 -12.68 -6.88 -8.41
C GLY A 26 -13.02 -7.19 -9.87
N MET A 27 -12.17 -6.79 -10.82
CA MET A 27 -12.44 -7.01 -12.26
C MET A 27 -11.43 -7.99 -12.89
N LEU A 28 -10.12 -7.72 -12.80
CA LEU A 28 -9.12 -8.51 -13.54
C LEU A 28 -8.89 -9.89 -12.93
N LEU A 29 -8.86 -10.00 -11.60
CA LEU A 29 -8.58 -11.26 -10.90
C LEU A 29 -9.85 -11.98 -10.44
N GLN A 30 -11.05 -11.40 -10.63
CA GLN A 30 -12.33 -11.98 -10.18
C GLN A 30 -12.51 -13.42 -10.64
N GLY A 31 -12.17 -13.75 -11.88
CA GLY A 31 -12.28 -15.11 -12.41
C GLY A 31 -11.41 -16.14 -11.66
N GLN A 32 -10.28 -15.70 -11.09
CA GLN A 32 -9.43 -16.57 -10.27
C GLN A 32 -10.02 -16.74 -8.87
N PHE A 33 -10.54 -15.67 -8.24
CA PHE A 33 -11.19 -15.75 -6.93
C PHE A 33 -12.44 -16.63 -6.96
N ASN A 34 -13.21 -16.60 -8.02
CA ASN A 34 -14.41 -17.44 -8.20
C ASN A 34 -14.11 -18.95 -8.19
N GLN A 35 -12.87 -19.38 -8.47
CA GLN A 35 -12.47 -20.77 -8.37
C GLN A 35 -12.25 -21.24 -6.93
N TYR A 36 -12.15 -20.32 -5.97
CA TYR A 36 -11.87 -20.58 -4.56
C TYR A 36 -12.95 -20.04 -3.63
N ARG A 37 -14.23 -20.23 -4.00
CA ARG A 37 -15.39 -19.73 -3.24
C ARG A 37 -15.50 -20.30 -1.82
N ALA A 38 -14.85 -21.41 -1.54
CA ALA A 38 -14.76 -21.94 -0.17
C ALA A 38 -13.82 -21.10 0.74
N ILE A 39 -12.96 -20.27 0.15
CA ILE A 39 -11.96 -19.46 0.87
C ILE A 39 -12.31 -17.99 0.78
N TYR A 40 -12.67 -17.51 -0.43
CA TYR A 40 -12.98 -16.11 -0.67
C TYR A 40 -14.50 -15.88 -0.66
N ARG A 41 -14.91 -14.76 -0.09
CA ARG A 41 -16.32 -14.36 -0.07
C ARG A 41 -16.80 -14.06 -1.49
N PRO A 42 -18.05 -14.37 -1.80
CA PRO A 42 -18.63 -14.02 -3.09
C PRO A 42 -18.80 -12.50 -3.21
N PRO A 43 -18.70 -11.93 -4.42
CA PRO A 43 -18.78 -10.48 -4.63
C PRO A 43 -20.13 -9.87 -4.23
N GLU A 44 -21.18 -10.68 -4.11
CA GLU A 44 -22.51 -10.26 -3.69
C GLU A 44 -22.62 -10.03 -2.16
N ASP A 45 -21.68 -10.58 -1.37
CA ASP A 45 -21.67 -10.43 0.08
C ASP A 45 -21.00 -9.11 0.47
N MET A 46 -21.83 -8.09 0.70
CA MET A 46 -21.38 -6.76 1.14
C MET A 46 -21.17 -6.64 2.66
N SER A 47 -21.40 -7.70 3.42
CA SER A 47 -21.31 -7.67 4.90
C SER A 47 -19.90 -7.35 5.42
N TYR A 48 -18.86 -7.60 4.63
CA TYR A 48 -17.46 -7.36 4.97
C TYR A 48 -16.93 -5.98 4.54
N MET A 49 -17.72 -5.19 3.81
CA MET A 49 -17.24 -3.93 3.20
C MET A 49 -16.70 -2.95 4.25
N LEU A 50 -17.35 -2.87 5.41
CA LEU A 50 -16.87 -2.02 6.51
C LEU A 50 -15.47 -2.44 6.97
N TYR A 51 -15.21 -3.74 7.12
CA TYR A 51 -13.90 -4.24 7.54
C TYR A 51 -12.84 -4.02 6.47
N LEU A 52 -13.20 -4.13 5.19
CA LEU A 52 -12.32 -3.81 4.07
C LEU A 52 -11.91 -2.33 4.11
N MET A 53 -12.88 -1.42 4.25
CA MET A 53 -12.62 0.02 4.35
C MET A 53 -11.74 0.37 5.55
N LEU A 54 -12.03 -0.19 6.71
CA LEU A 54 -11.22 0.02 7.92
C LEU A 54 -9.80 -0.52 7.73
N GLY A 55 -9.64 -1.70 7.12
CA GLY A 55 -8.33 -2.27 6.82
C GLY A 55 -7.49 -1.39 5.91
N ILE A 56 -8.08 -0.89 4.83
CA ILE A 56 -7.44 0.05 3.90
C ILE A 56 -7.03 1.34 4.63
N LEU A 57 -7.92 1.96 5.38
CA LEU A 57 -7.63 3.19 6.10
C LEU A 57 -6.51 2.98 7.14
N ILE A 58 -6.62 1.99 8.00
CA ILE A 58 -5.60 1.69 9.02
C ILE A 58 -4.25 1.38 8.35
N GLY A 59 -4.26 0.57 7.30
CA GLY A 59 -3.06 0.18 6.56
C GLY A 59 -2.36 1.38 5.93
N THR A 60 -3.09 2.20 5.19
CA THR A 60 -2.53 3.37 4.51
C THR A 60 -2.06 4.45 5.47
N PHE A 61 -2.78 4.71 6.58
CA PHE A 61 -2.32 5.62 7.63
C PHE A 61 -1.05 5.12 8.31
N THR A 62 -0.99 3.83 8.63
CA THR A 62 0.20 3.22 9.24
C THR A 62 1.40 3.27 8.29
N ALA A 63 1.23 2.88 7.03
CA ALA A 63 2.27 2.94 6.02
C ALA A 63 2.78 4.37 5.81
N THR A 64 1.86 5.35 5.73
CA THR A 64 2.23 6.77 5.61
C THR A 64 2.99 7.27 6.83
N TYR A 65 2.62 6.83 8.04
CA TYR A 65 3.33 7.17 9.26
C TYR A 65 4.77 6.59 9.26
N ILE A 66 4.93 5.32 8.85
CA ILE A 66 6.24 4.69 8.74
C ILE A 66 7.10 5.43 7.72
N TYR A 67 6.53 5.73 6.53
CA TYR A 67 7.20 6.53 5.51
C TYR A 67 7.66 7.89 6.05
N ALA A 68 6.78 8.60 6.76
CA ALA A 68 7.07 9.91 7.33
C ALA A 68 8.20 9.88 8.37
N LYS A 69 8.35 8.78 9.10
CA LYS A 69 9.45 8.55 10.06
C LYS A 69 10.78 8.22 9.39
N GLY A 70 10.75 7.52 8.26
CA GLY A 70 11.94 7.11 7.51
C GLY A 70 12.30 8.03 6.34
N TYR A 71 11.60 9.15 6.16
CA TYR A 71 11.86 10.06 5.05
C TYR A 71 13.25 10.75 5.16
N GLU A 72 14.10 10.54 4.15
CA GLU A 72 15.49 11.01 4.13
C GLU A 72 15.69 12.32 3.37
N GLY A 73 14.63 12.92 2.83
CA GLY A 73 14.71 14.22 2.14
C GLY A 73 14.94 14.12 0.63
N GLY A 74 14.75 12.95 0.04
CA GLY A 74 14.92 12.71 -1.39
C GLY A 74 13.73 13.18 -2.25
N ALA A 75 13.75 12.76 -3.53
CA ALA A 75 12.63 13.01 -4.44
C ALA A 75 11.43 12.15 -4.00
N GLY A 76 10.42 12.77 -3.40
CA GLY A 76 9.32 12.11 -2.70
C GLY A 76 8.70 10.91 -3.44
N ALA A 77 8.41 11.04 -4.75
CA ALA A 77 7.83 9.94 -5.53
C ALA A 77 8.79 8.74 -5.68
N VAL A 78 10.09 8.99 -5.90
CA VAL A 78 11.11 7.94 -6.07
C VAL A 78 11.38 7.24 -4.74
N GLU A 79 11.51 8.01 -3.66
CA GLU A 79 11.70 7.49 -2.31
C GLU A 79 10.45 6.70 -1.88
N GLY A 80 9.26 7.22 -2.19
CA GLY A 80 7.99 6.54 -1.98
C GLY A 80 7.89 5.23 -2.76
N ALA A 81 8.34 5.17 -4.01
CA ALA A 81 8.38 3.94 -4.80
C ALA A 81 9.29 2.87 -4.17
N ARG A 82 10.47 3.26 -3.68
CA ARG A 82 11.40 2.34 -2.97
C ARG A 82 10.79 1.82 -1.67
N PHE A 83 10.17 2.71 -0.89
CA PHE A 83 9.42 2.34 0.31
C PHE A 83 8.29 1.36 -0.02
N GLY A 84 7.46 1.68 -1.03
CA GLY A 84 6.37 0.81 -1.47
C GLY A 84 6.86 -0.55 -1.95
N ALA A 85 7.99 -0.62 -2.67
CA ALA A 85 8.60 -1.88 -3.07
C ALA A 85 9.02 -2.72 -1.85
N CYS A 86 9.63 -2.11 -0.83
CA CYS A 86 9.98 -2.82 0.41
C CYS A 86 8.74 -3.36 1.14
N ILE A 87 7.68 -2.55 1.26
CA ILE A 87 6.41 -3.00 1.86
C ILE A 87 5.78 -4.11 1.02
N GLY A 88 5.78 -3.97 -0.32
CA GLY A 88 5.24 -4.98 -1.23
C GLY A 88 5.95 -6.34 -1.10
N VAL A 89 7.28 -6.34 -0.97
CA VAL A 89 8.05 -7.57 -0.69
C VAL A 89 7.68 -8.14 0.68
N PHE A 90 7.60 -7.30 1.72
CA PHE A 90 7.23 -7.74 3.07
C PHE A 90 5.83 -8.38 3.09
N VAL A 91 4.83 -7.71 2.53
CA VAL A 91 3.44 -8.20 2.47
C VAL A 91 3.35 -9.46 1.62
N GLY A 92 3.98 -9.46 0.43
CA GLY A 92 3.99 -10.61 -0.47
C GLY A 92 4.65 -11.84 0.14
N ALA A 93 5.77 -11.68 0.85
CA ALA A 93 6.44 -12.78 1.53
C ALA A 93 5.67 -13.23 2.78
N TYR A 94 5.37 -12.30 3.68
CA TYR A 94 4.78 -12.66 4.98
C TYR A 94 3.32 -13.12 4.85
N ILE A 95 2.49 -12.40 4.09
CA ILE A 95 1.08 -12.79 3.91
C ILE A 95 0.93 -13.79 2.77
N GLY A 96 1.53 -13.53 1.61
CA GLY A 96 1.35 -14.34 0.41
C GLY A 96 1.90 -15.76 0.58
N LEU A 97 3.17 -15.93 0.98
CA LEU A 97 3.78 -17.24 1.13
C LEU A 97 3.23 -18.01 2.34
N VAL A 98 2.94 -17.31 3.46
CA VAL A 98 2.34 -17.98 4.63
C VAL A 98 0.94 -18.47 4.29
N ASN A 99 0.10 -17.66 3.62
CA ASN A 99 -1.23 -18.10 3.21
C ASN A 99 -1.16 -19.27 2.20
N TYR A 100 -0.19 -19.26 1.29
CA TYR A 100 0.03 -20.39 0.39
C TYR A 100 0.38 -21.68 1.13
N ALA A 101 1.15 -21.58 2.23
CA ALA A 101 1.53 -22.75 3.03
C ALA A 101 0.38 -23.32 3.86
N VAL A 102 -0.56 -22.48 4.33
CA VAL A 102 -1.63 -22.90 5.26
C VAL A 102 -3.00 -23.02 4.62
N MET A 103 -3.21 -22.44 3.44
CA MET A 103 -4.48 -22.48 2.71
C MET A 103 -4.34 -23.33 1.44
N ASN A 104 -5.42 -24.02 1.07
CA ASN A 104 -5.44 -24.82 -0.18
C ASN A 104 -5.64 -23.90 -1.39
N LEU A 105 -4.62 -23.10 -1.70
CA LEU A 105 -4.59 -22.17 -2.84
C LEU A 105 -3.66 -22.69 -3.92
N GLY A 106 -4.05 -22.56 -5.18
CA GLY A 106 -3.20 -22.90 -6.32
C GLY A 106 -2.09 -21.86 -6.53
N ARG A 107 -0.97 -22.27 -7.10
CA ARG A 107 0.17 -21.38 -7.40
C ARG A 107 -0.22 -20.16 -8.24
N ARG A 108 -1.13 -20.35 -9.21
CA ARG A 108 -1.54 -19.27 -10.12
C ARG A 108 -2.15 -18.09 -9.38
N ILE A 109 -3.11 -18.32 -8.49
CA ILE A 109 -3.75 -17.24 -7.74
C ILE A 109 -2.77 -16.56 -6.79
N VAL A 110 -1.92 -17.33 -6.10
CA VAL A 110 -0.92 -16.77 -5.18
C VAL A 110 0.07 -15.87 -5.91
N LEU A 111 0.58 -16.30 -7.08
CA LEU A 111 1.49 -15.48 -7.88
C LEU A 111 0.80 -14.25 -8.46
N SER A 112 -0.44 -14.38 -8.93
CA SER A 112 -1.21 -13.25 -9.48
C SER A 112 -1.50 -12.20 -8.42
N VAL A 113 -1.98 -12.62 -7.24
CA VAL A 113 -2.28 -11.73 -6.12
C VAL A 113 -1.00 -11.14 -5.54
N GLY A 114 0.07 -11.93 -5.44
CA GLY A 114 1.37 -11.44 -4.97
C GLY A 114 1.99 -10.39 -5.89
N ALA A 115 1.95 -10.61 -7.21
CA ALA A 115 2.41 -9.63 -8.19
C ALA A 115 1.54 -8.36 -8.18
N ALA A 116 0.22 -8.52 -8.14
CA ALA A 116 -0.70 -7.40 -8.05
C ALA A 116 -0.46 -6.58 -6.78
N GLY A 117 -0.34 -7.22 -5.61
CA GLY A 117 -0.06 -6.54 -4.36
C GLY A 117 1.31 -5.86 -4.33
N PHE A 118 2.33 -6.44 -4.95
CA PHE A 118 3.63 -5.79 -5.08
C PHE A 118 3.53 -4.48 -5.89
N ILE A 119 2.85 -4.51 -7.04
CA ILE A 119 2.62 -3.32 -7.87
C ILE A 119 1.78 -2.29 -7.10
N GLU A 120 0.71 -2.72 -6.42
CA GLU A 120 -0.14 -1.89 -5.58
C GLU A 120 0.68 -1.08 -4.57
N TRP A 121 1.53 -1.74 -3.79
CA TRP A 121 2.35 -1.07 -2.79
C TRP A 121 3.36 -0.08 -3.40
N ILE A 122 3.90 -0.35 -4.59
CA ILE A 122 4.73 0.63 -5.31
C ILE A 122 3.90 1.87 -5.67
N VAL A 123 2.69 1.68 -6.21
CA VAL A 123 1.80 2.79 -6.57
C VAL A 123 1.41 3.61 -5.33
N LEU A 124 1.00 2.95 -4.25
CA LEU A 124 0.68 3.60 -2.98
C LEU A 124 1.88 4.36 -2.42
N GLY A 125 3.06 3.77 -2.45
CA GLY A 125 4.29 4.42 -2.03
C GLY A 125 4.60 5.68 -2.83
N ILE A 126 4.43 5.65 -4.16
CA ILE A 126 4.57 6.84 -5.02
C ILE A 126 3.60 7.94 -4.59
N VAL A 127 2.33 7.59 -4.37
CA VAL A 127 1.30 8.55 -3.94
C VAL A 127 1.64 9.16 -2.59
N ILE A 128 2.01 8.31 -1.61
CA ILE A 128 2.42 8.75 -0.27
C ILE A 128 3.60 9.73 -0.39
N GLY A 129 4.64 9.35 -1.11
CA GLY A 129 5.84 10.17 -1.26
C GLY A 129 5.60 11.48 -2.01
N ALA A 130 4.75 11.47 -3.04
CA ALA A 130 4.41 12.66 -3.80
C ALA A 130 3.60 13.68 -2.98
N VAL A 131 2.67 13.20 -2.13
CA VAL A 131 1.79 14.06 -1.34
C VAL A 131 2.43 14.50 -0.03
N TYR A 132 3.14 13.61 0.65
CA TYR A 132 3.71 13.88 1.98
C TYR A 132 4.76 15.00 1.97
N LYS A 133 5.54 15.23 0.93
CA LYS A 133 6.61 16.25 0.82
C LYS A 133 6.77 17.10 2.08
N PRO A 134 7.68 16.77 3.02
CA PRO A 134 7.91 17.63 4.16
C PRO A 134 8.38 19.00 3.66
N SER A 135 7.99 20.07 4.36
CA SER A 135 8.54 21.41 4.10
C SER A 135 10.04 21.28 4.17
N SER A 136 10.77 21.80 3.16
CA SER A 136 12.23 21.83 3.16
C SER A 136 12.71 22.26 4.55
N VAL A 137 13.41 21.37 5.24
CA VAL A 137 14.17 21.77 6.42
C VAL A 137 15.11 22.86 5.93
N ALA A 138 14.92 24.09 6.37
CA ALA A 138 15.81 25.18 6.03
C ALA A 138 17.23 24.68 6.29
N ALA A 139 18.06 24.66 5.25
CA ALA A 139 19.45 24.26 5.38
C ALA A 139 20.04 25.00 6.58
N PRO A 140 20.76 24.33 7.51
CA PRO A 140 21.38 25.00 8.61
C PRO A 140 22.23 26.13 8.03
N ARG A 141 21.93 27.39 8.42
CA ARG A 141 22.79 28.54 8.07
C ARG A 141 24.21 28.13 8.45
N ARG A 142 25.03 27.86 7.46
CA ARG A 142 26.48 27.82 7.69
C ARG A 142 26.79 29.13 8.39
N ALA A 143 27.16 29.04 9.66
CA ALA A 143 27.73 30.17 10.37
C ALA A 143 28.88 30.68 9.50
N ALA A 144 28.74 31.87 8.94
CA ALA A 144 29.85 32.57 8.31
C ALA A 144 30.88 32.74 9.42
N GLY A 145 31.88 31.86 9.39
CA GLY A 145 33.03 32.00 10.24
C GLY A 145 33.78 33.26 9.85
N VAL A 146 33.97 34.07 10.81
CA VAL A 146 34.93 35.18 10.84
C VAL A 146 36.34 34.63 10.82
#